data_7534cdfd5722ab93b22c50be76bc64a3
#
_entry.id   7534cdfd5722ab93b22c50be76bc64a3
#
_cell.length_a   1.000
_cell.length_b   1.000
_cell.length_c   1.000
_cell.angle_alpha   90.00
_cell.angle_beta   90.00
_cell.angle_gamma   90.00
#
_symmetry.space_group_name_H-M   'P 1'
#
loop_
_entity.id
_entity.type
_entity.pdbx_description
1 polymer ?
#
loop_
_entity_poly.entity_id
_entity_poly.type
_entity_poly.pdbx_seq_one_letter_code
_entity_poly.pdbx_strand_id
1 'polypeptide(L)'
;MEVVNENMASIFSNFVCGNEAIDRHFQRQDFGGNVRYAYMDRKKEKTAGLADIKCSGVNLIYDGKIVEMLPAVKIDHFAVAMDYQDVLYPGTDEDEHFYLSDMFLCDLIKKIRCISDHFVGVECVILNSVPDAVHFYARNLFEKFPSHMQIESNWYLENCVPMIFQL
;
A
#
# COMPACT_ATOMS: atom_id res chain seq x y z
N MET A 1 -4.75 -1.42 13.18
CA MET A 1 -3.59 -1.90 12.38
C MET A 1 -2.44 -2.23 13.31
N GLU A 2 -1.81 -3.39 13.12
CA GLU A 2 -0.73 -3.92 13.98
C GLU A 2 0.49 -4.27 13.12
N VAL A 3 1.70 -4.06 13.66
CA VAL A 3 2.93 -4.51 13.00
C VAL A 3 3.03 -6.03 13.16
N VAL A 4 3.30 -6.71 12.07
CA VAL A 4 3.47 -8.16 12.05
C VAL A 4 4.92 -8.50 12.37
N ASN A 5 5.12 -9.42 13.28
CA ASN A 5 6.41 -10.05 13.50
C ASN A 5 6.41 -11.51 12.95
N GLU A 6 7.59 -12.09 12.81
CA GLU A 6 7.77 -13.43 12.22
C GLU A 6 6.97 -14.52 12.95
N ASN A 7 6.69 -14.37 14.25
CA ASN A 7 5.92 -15.32 15.04
C ASN A 7 4.41 -15.32 14.70
N MET A 8 3.94 -14.32 13.97
CA MET A 8 2.54 -14.17 13.54
C MET A 8 2.26 -14.76 12.16
N ALA A 9 3.25 -15.36 11.50
CA ALA A 9 3.14 -15.85 10.13
C ALA A 9 2.00 -16.87 9.92
N SER A 10 1.62 -17.63 10.94
CA SER A 10 0.49 -18.57 10.87
C SER A 10 -0.87 -17.89 10.64
N ILE A 11 -1.00 -16.61 10.99
CA ILE A 11 -2.25 -15.83 10.84
C ILE A 11 -2.57 -15.57 9.35
N PHE A 12 -1.55 -15.64 8.48
CA PHE A 12 -1.69 -15.31 7.06
C PHE A 12 -1.90 -16.52 6.15
N SER A 13 -1.83 -17.73 6.67
CA SER A 13 -1.97 -18.96 5.88
C SER A 13 -3.31 -19.05 5.13
N ASN A 14 -4.34 -18.39 5.65
CA ASN A 14 -5.70 -18.38 5.08
C ASN A 14 -6.07 -17.03 4.44
N PHE A 15 -5.12 -16.11 4.28
CA PHE A 15 -5.40 -14.83 3.64
C PHE A 15 -5.58 -15.01 2.13
N VAL A 16 -6.70 -14.53 1.60
CA VAL A 16 -7.04 -14.57 0.17
C VAL A 16 -7.63 -13.23 -0.23
N CYS A 17 -6.97 -12.52 -1.12
CA CYS A 17 -7.43 -11.24 -1.70
C CYS A 17 -7.98 -11.40 -3.13
N GLY A 18 -7.90 -12.59 -3.72
CA GLY A 18 -8.33 -12.85 -5.08
C GLY A 18 -7.25 -12.67 -6.16
N ASN A 19 -6.04 -12.25 -5.77
CA ASN A 19 -4.87 -12.19 -6.66
C ASN A 19 -3.83 -13.20 -6.19
N GLU A 20 -3.65 -14.29 -6.95
CA GLU A 20 -2.76 -15.39 -6.56
C GLU A 20 -1.31 -14.97 -6.33
N ALA A 21 -0.79 -13.97 -7.05
CA ALA A 21 0.58 -13.51 -6.87
C ALA A 21 0.75 -12.79 -5.53
N ILE A 22 -0.22 -11.97 -5.17
CA ILE A 22 -0.26 -11.22 -3.90
C ILE A 22 -0.54 -12.20 -2.75
N ASP A 23 -1.46 -13.15 -2.92
CA ASP A 23 -1.77 -14.17 -1.91
C ASP A 23 -0.53 -14.99 -1.59
N ARG A 24 0.18 -15.48 -2.61
CA ARG A 24 1.45 -16.22 -2.44
C ARG A 24 2.54 -15.35 -1.80
N HIS A 25 2.58 -14.04 -2.07
CA HIS A 25 3.54 -13.14 -1.45
C HIS A 25 3.29 -13.04 0.06
N PHE A 26 2.05 -12.80 0.48
CA PHE A 26 1.71 -12.67 1.89
C PHE A 26 1.80 -13.97 2.68
N GLN A 27 1.65 -15.12 2.05
CA GLN A 27 1.83 -16.42 2.67
C GLN A 27 3.31 -16.77 2.97
N ARG A 28 4.26 -16.02 2.40
CA ARG A 28 5.70 -16.20 2.70
C ARG A 28 6.04 -15.59 4.07
N GLN A 29 6.95 -16.26 4.77
CA GLN A 29 7.46 -15.78 6.07
C GLN A 29 8.54 -14.70 5.90
N ASP A 30 9.25 -14.69 4.77
CA ASP A 30 10.26 -13.69 4.46
C ASP A 30 9.59 -12.41 3.92
N PHE A 31 9.79 -11.31 4.62
CA PHE A 31 9.23 -10.00 4.27
C PHE A 31 10.13 -9.19 3.34
N GLY A 32 11.31 -9.73 2.97
CA GLY A 32 12.24 -9.10 2.01
C GLY A 32 12.70 -7.69 2.42
N GLY A 33 12.85 -7.43 3.72
CA GLY A 33 13.20 -6.12 4.26
C GLY A 33 12.02 -5.14 4.38
N ASN A 34 10.79 -5.57 4.06
CA ASN A 34 9.59 -4.77 4.27
C ASN A 34 9.14 -4.80 5.73
N VAL A 35 8.46 -3.74 6.16
CA VAL A 35 7.64 -3.75 7.38
C VAL A 35 6.23 -4.15 6.99
N ARG A 36 5.74 -5.25 7.55
CA ARG A 36 4.38 -5.76 7.30
C ARG A 36 3.41 -5.27 8.36
N TYR A 37 2.26 -4.81 7.91
CA TYR A 37 1.13 -4.42 8.74
C TYR A 37 -0.07 -5.31 8.46
N ALA A 38 -0.81 -5.66 9.52
CA ALA A 38 -2.06 -6.39 9.42
C ALA A 38 -3.24 -5.62 10.01
N TYR A 39 -4.37 -5.72 9.36
CA TYR A 39 -5.69 -5.32 9.85
C TYR A 39 -6.43 -6.58 10.30
N MET A 40 -6.65 -6.68 11.62
CA MET A 40 -7.28 -7.86 12.21
C MET A 40 -8.74 -7.58 12.55
N ASP A 41 -9.65 -8.40 12.03
CA ASP A 41 -11.00 -8.51 12.59
C ASP A 41 -10.94 -9.41 13.84
N ARG A 42 -10.84 -8.76 15.00
CA ARG A 42 -10.71 -9.47 16.29
C ARG A 42 -11.94 -10.29 16.65
N LYS A 43 -13.13 -9.94 16.12
CA LYS A 43 -14.36 -10.69 16.40
C LYS A 43 -14.41 -12.01 15.64
N LYS A 44 -13.89 -12.01 14.43
CA LYS A 44 -13.85 -13.18 13.55
C LYS A 44 -12.50 -13.91 13.61
N GLU A 45 -11.51 -13.35 14.33
CA GLU A 45 -10.13 -13.86 14.38
C GLU A 45 -9.51 -14.04 12.99
N LYS A 46 -9.84 -13.10 12.06
CA LYS A 46 -9.41 -13.13 10.66
C LYS A 46 -8.56 -11.90 10.32
N THR A 47 -7.62 -12.10 9.40
CA THR A 47 -6.91 -10.98 8.76
C THR A 47 -7.81 -10.35 7.70
N ALA A 48 -8.16 -9.09 7.89
CA ALA A 48 -9.00 -8.33 6.97
C ALA A 48 -8.19 -7.63 5.87
N GLY A 49 -6.94 -7.27 6.15
CA GLY A 49 -6.05 -6.64 5.17
C GLY A 49 -4.58 -6.75 5.58
N LEU A 50 -3.71 -6.66 4.59
CA LEU A 50 -2.26 -6.71 4.73
C LEU A 50 -1.61 -5.60 3.90
N ALA A 51 -0.51 -5.03 4.44
CA ALA A 51 0.30 -4.06 3.73
C ALA A 51 1.78 -4.26 4.04
N ASP A 52 2.61 -4.23 3.01
CA ASP A 52 4.06 -4.20 3.11
C ASP A 52 4.58 -2.84 2.67
N ILE A 53 5.37 -2.20 3.53
CA ILE A 53 6.01 -0.92 3.22
C ILE A 53 7.52 -1.00 3.40
N LYS A 54 8.24 -0.16 2.64
CA LYS A 54 9.70 0.00 2.76
C LYS A 54 10.14 1.42 2.42
N CYS A 55 11.36 1.77 2.82
CA CYS A 55 12.01 3.01 2.38
C CYS A 55 12.27 2.95 0.87
N SER A 56 12.12 4.09 0.20
CA SER A 56 12.31 4.24 -1.23
C SER A 56 12.65 5.69 -1.58
N GLY A 57 12.77 6.00 -2.87
CA GLY A 57 12.96 7.35 -3.37
C GLY A 57 12.34 7.52 -4.75
N VAL A 58 12.07 8.78 -5.10
CA VAL A 58 11.58 9.21 -6.42
C VAL A 58 12.63 10.12 -7.04
N ASN A 59 13.11 9.78 -8.21
CA ASN A 59 14.02 10.63 -8.97
C ASN A 59 13.24 11.71 -9.70
N LEU A 60 13.60 12.97 -9.48
CA LEU A 60 13.14 14.09 -10.29
C LEU A 60 14.08 14.23 -11.50
N ILE A 61 13.50 14.26 -12.70
CA ILE A 61 14.23 14.32 -13.95
C ILE A 61 13.99 15.66 -14.63
N TYR A 62 15.06 16.37 -14.94
CA TYR A 62 15.05 17.56 -15.74
C TYR A 62 16.07 17.42 -16.88
N ASP A 63 15.64 17.66 -18.12
CA ASP A 63 16.44 17.53 -19.33
C ASP A 63 17.19 16.18 -19.43
N GLY A 64 16.49 15.09 -19.07
CA GLY A 64 17.03 13.72 -19.09
C GLY A 64 18.05 13.38 -18.00
N LYS A 65 18.24 14.27 -17.01
CA LYS A 65 19.17 14.08 -15.89
C LYS A 65 18.41 14.06 -14.57
N ILE A 66 18.86 13.20 -13.67
CA ILE A 66 18.37 13.21 -12.28
C ILE A 66 18.91 14.48 -11.62
N VAL A 67 18.03 15.37 -11.18
CA VAL A 67 18.39 16.61 -10.48
C VAL A 67 18.22 16.51 -8.97
N GLU A 68 17.31 15.65 -8.53
CA GLU A 68 17.00 15.47 -7.12
C GLU A 68 16.40 14.09 -6.89
N MET A 69 16.47 13.60 -5.64
CA MET A 69 15.77 12.40 -5.20
C MET A 69 14.94 12.75 -3.97
N LEU A 70 13.62 12.62 -4.10
CA LEU A 70 12.68 12.82 -3.00
C LEU A 70 12.63 11.56 -2.14
N PRO A 71 12.77 11.68 -0.80
CA PRO A 71 12.58 10.56 0.10
C PRO A 71 11.13 10.08 0.11
N ALA A 72 10.92 8.79 -0.06
CA ALA A 72 9.61 8.20 -0.17
C ALA A 72 9.46 6.94 0.71
N VAL A 73 8.23 6.66 1.11
CA VAL A 73 7.83 5.32 1.54
C VAL A 73 7.11 4.64 0.38
N LYS A 74 7.57 3.44 0.02
CA LYS A 74 6.89 2.60 -0.97
C LYS A 74 5.95 1.63 -0.29
N ILE A 75 4.68 1.64 -0.71
CA ILE A 75 3.75 0.54 -0.46
C ILE A 75 4.07 -0.53 -1.51
N ASP A 76 4.78 -1.57 -1.09
CA ASP A 76 5.23 -2.64 -2.00
C ASP A 76 4.06 -3.57 -2.34
N HIS A 77 3.24 -3.89 -1.32
CA HIS A 77 1.99 -4.64 -1.48
C HIS A 77 0.92 -4.07 -0.55
N PHE A 78 -0.30 -4.03 -1.03
CA PHE A 78 -1.50 -3.71 -0.25
C PHE A 78 -2.62 -4.61 -0.73
N ALA A 79 -3.25 -5.32 0.19
CA ALA A 79 -4.33 -6.22 -0.13
C ALA A 79 -5.40 -6.24 0.96
N VAL A 80 -6.65 -6.37 0.54
CA VAL A 80 -7.81 -6.54 1.40
C VAL A 80 -8.40 -7.91 1.11
N ALA A 81 -8.70 -8.68 2.15
CA ALA A 81 -9.31 -9.99 1.99
C ALA A 81 -10.67 -9.89 1.30
N MET A 82 -11.03 -10.86 0.46
CA MET A 82 -12.24 -10.84 -0.37
C MET A 82 -13.50 -10.54 0.44
N ASP A 83 -13.60 -11.09 1.65
CA ASP A 83 -14.76 -10.87 2.55
C ASP A 83 -14.95 -9.38 2.99
N TYR A 84 -13.95 -8.51 2.74
CA TYR A 84 -13.92 -7.13 3.21
C TYR A 84 -13.76 -6.07 2.09
N GLN A 85 -13.61 -6.48 0.83
CA GLN A 85 -13.32 -5.56 -0.29
C GLN A 85 -14.48 -4.59 -0.55
N ASP A 86 -15.71 -5.09 -0.56
CA ASP A 86 -16.91 -4.32 -0.90
C ASP A 86 -17.77 -3.99 0.34
N VAL A 87 -17.19 -4.08 1.53
CA VAL A 87 -17.88 -3.76 2.77
C VAL A 87 -17.82 -2.26 3.03
N LEU A 88 -18.96 -1.60 3.08
CA LEU A 88 -19.06 -0.19 3.46
C LEU A 88 -18.55 0.02 4.89
N TYR A 89 -17.88 1.12 5.11
CA TYR A 89 -17.45 1.51 6.43
C TYR A 89 -18.67 1.86 7.31
N PRO A 90 -18.78 1.32 8.54
CA PRO A 90 -19.93 1.55 9.40
C PRO A 90 -20.14 3.05 9.69
N GLY A 91 -21.36 3.53 9.46
CA GLY A 91 -21.73 4.93 9.69
C GLY A 91 -21.50 5.86 8.49
N THR A 92 -21.10 5.30 7.35
CA THR A 92 -21.04 6.01 6.08
C THR A 92 -22.41 5.93 5.42
N ASP A 93 -22.91 7.04 4.88
CA ASP A 93 -24.13 7.05 4.08
C ASP A 93 -23.90 6.28 2.78
N GLU A 94 -24.94 5.61 2.27
CA GLU A 94 -24.83 4.79 1.05
C GLU A 94 -24.33 5.58 -0.16
N ASP A 95 -24.58 6.89 -0.18
CA ASP A 95 -24.14 7.79 -1.25
C ASP A 95 -22.65 8.17 -1.18
N GLU A 96 -21.99 8.00 -0.04
CA GLU A 96 -20.58 8.38 0.14
C GLU A 96 -19.59 7.33 -0.35
N HIS A 97 -20.01 6.09 -0.55
CA HIS A 97 -19.19 4.98 -1.08
C HIS A 97 -17.81 4.82 -0.43
N PHE A 98 -17.73 5.00 0.90
CA PHE A 98 -16.50 4.80 1.65
C PHE A 98 -16.45 3.37 2.23
N TYR A 99 -15.47 2.60 1.79
CA TYR A 99 -15.36 1.17 2.12
C TYR A 99 -14.32 0.90 3.21
N LEU A 100 -14.33 -0.30 3.79
CA LEU A 100 -13.30 -0.74 4.72
C LEU A 100 -11.90 -0.71 4.08
N SER A 101 -11.80 -1.01 2.78
CA SER A 101 -10.55 -0.90 2.02
C SER A 101 -9.99 0.54 2.00
N ASP A 102 -10.86 1.54 1.87
CA ASP A 102 -10.45 2.96 1.90
C ASP A 102 -9.97 3.34 3.32
N MET A 103 -10.68 2.89 4.35
CA MET A 103 -10.28 3.11 5.74
C MET A 103 -8.91 2.46 6.03
N PHE A 104 -8.65 1.24 5.56
CA PHE A 104 -7.36 0.58 5.76
C PHE A 104 -6.22 1.35 5.10
N LEU A 105 -6.41 1.82 3.86
CA LEU A 105 -5.41 2.65 3.19
C LEU A 105 -5.20 3.98 3.90
N CYS A 106 -6.27 4.64 4.32
CA CYS A 106 -6.22 5.89 5.09
C CYS A 106 -5.42 5.73 6.39
N ASP A 107 -5.64 4.65 7.14
CA ASP A 107 -4.89 4.35 8.35
C ASP A 107 -3.40 4.08 8.09
N LEU A 108 -3.09 3.40 6.97
CA LEU A 108 -1.71 3.19 6.55
C LEU A 108 -1.02 4.53 6.23
N ILE A 109 -1.67 5.41 5.47
CA ILE A 109 -1.16 6.75 5.17
C ILE A 109 -0.95 7.57 6.44
N LYS A 110 -1.92 7.56 7.38
CA LYS A 110 -1.75 8.22 8.69
C LYS A 110 -0.53 7.69 9.46
N LYS A 111 -0.28 6.38 9.40
CA LYS A 111 0.88 5.78 10.04
C LYS A 111 2.18 6.23 9.37
N ILE A 112 2.23 6.27 8.05
CA ILE A 112 3.39 6.75 7.29
C ILE A 112 3.62 8.24 7.59
N ARG A 113 2.58 9.06 7.63
CA ARG A 113 2.68 10.47 8.02
C ARG A 113 3.24 10.64 9.43
N CYS A 114 2.79 9.84 10.38
CA CYS A 114 3.36 9.84 11.73
C CYS A 114 4.86 9.49 11.74
N ILE A 115 5.30 8.55 10.88
CA ILE A 115 6.73 8.22 10.72
C ILE A 115 7.47 9.41 10.12
N SER A 116 6.91 10.07 9.10
CA SER A 116 7.51 11.27 8.48
C SER A 116 7.67 12.40 9.49
N ASP A 117 6.64 12.69 10.27
CA ASP A 117 6.62 13.85 11.19
C ASP A 117 7.56 13.69 12.39
N HIS A 118 7.86 12.45 12.82
CA HIS A 118 8.53 12.22 14.10
C HIS A 118 9.87 11.47 14.00
N PHE A 119 10.13 10.76 12.90
CA PHE A 119 11.28 9.85 12.85
C PHE A 119 12.19 10.06 11.64
N VAL A 120 11.64 10.18 10.44
CA VAL A 120 12.40 10.26 9.19
C VAL A 120 11.65 11.14 8.20
N GLY A 121 12.29 12.20 7.70
CA GLY A 121 11.70 13.04 6.66
C GLY A 121 11.33 12.21 5.42
N VAL A 122 10.04 12.16 5.11
CA VAL A 122 9.46 11.50 3.93
C VAL A 122 8.51 12.49 3.28
N GLU A 123 8.61 12.69 1.98
CA GLU A 123 7.81 13.69 1.27
C GLU A 123 6.60 13.09 0.57
N CYS A 124 6.69 11.80 0.22
CA CYS A 124 5.62 11.15 -0.51
C CYS A 124 5.50 9.65 -0.23
N VAL A 125 4.34 9.11 -0.54
CA VAL A 125 4.07 7.68 -0.59
C VAL A 125 3.92 7.27 -2.04
N ILE A 126 4.58 6.19 -2.42
CA ILE A 126 4.57 5.67 -3.79
C ILE A 126 4.13 4.22 -3.84
N LEU A 127 3.57 3.81 -4.96
CA LEU A 127 3.23 2.42 -5.25
C LEU A 127 3.19 2.16 -6.75
N ASN A 128 3.16 0.88 -7.11
CA ASN A 128 2.87 0.43 -8.46
C ASN A 128 1.53 -0.32 -8.46
N SER A 129 0.50 0.35 -8.97
CA SER A 129 -0.85 -0.21 -9.02
C SER A 129 -1.00 -1.20 -10.17
N VAL A 130 -1.59 -2.36 -9.92
CA VAL A 130 -2.15 -3.18 -11.01
C VAL A 130 -3.26 -2.38 -11.71
N PRO A 131 -3.51 -2.60 -13.02
CA PRO A 131 -4.49 -1.81 -13.78
C PRO A 131 -5.86 -1.73 -13.13
N ASP A 132 -6.35 -2.84 -12.61
CA ASP A 132 -7.69 -2.94 -12.00
C ASP A 132 -7.83 -2.16 -10.68
N ALA A 133 -6.70 -1.90 -9.98
CA ALA A 133 -6.69 -1.17 -8.72
C ALA A 133 -6.39 0.35 -8.88
N VAL A 134 -6.07 0.83 -10.08
CA VAL A 134 -5.78 2.26 -10.32
C VAL A 134 -6.93 3.15 -9.84
N HIS A 135 -8.16 2.75 -10.10
CA HIS A 135 -9.34 3.51 -9.70
C HIS A 135 -9.47 3.61 -8.17
N PHE A 136 -9.17 2.52 -7.46
CA PHE A 136 -9.16 2.50 -6.00
C PHE A 136 -8.16 3.52 -5.43
N TYR A 137 -6.93 3.54 -5.94
CA TYR A 137 -5.92 4.49 -5.46
C TYR A 137 -6.25 5.94 -5.86
N ALA A 138 -6.78 6.16 -7.07
CA ALA A 138 -7.15 7.49 -7.53
C ALA A 138 -8.24 8.13 -6.67
N ARG A 139 -9.28 7.38 -6.27
CA ARG A 139 -10.31 7.90 -5.33
C ARG A 139 -9.76 8.17 -3.93
N ASN A 140 -8.63 7.53 -3.56
CA ASN A 140 -7.90 7.76 -2.33
C ASN A 140 -6.75 8.78 -2.49
N LEU A 141 -6.87 9.70 -3.45
CA LEU A 141 -6.00 10.85 -3.69
C LEU A 141 -4.58 10.50 -4.16
N PHE A 142 -4.34 9.29 -4.64
CA PHE A 142 -3.13 9.00 -5.37
C PHE A 142 -3.23 9.48 -6.81
N GLU A 143 -2.17 10.10 -7.29
CA GLU A 143 -2.04 10.54 -8.67
C GLU A 143 -1.06 9.65 -9.45
N LYS A 144 -1.26 9.54 -10.76
CA LYS A 144 -0.25 8.90 -11.62
C LYS A 144 1.02 9.74 -11.62
N PHE A 145 2.16 9.11 -11.71
CA PHE A 145 3.43 9.82 -11.79
C PHE A 145 3.43 10.81 -12.96
N PRO A 146 3.79 12.07 -12.72
CA PRO A 146 4.05 13.01 -13.80
C PRO A 146 5.33 12.60 -14.56
N SER A 147 5.45 13.07 -15.81
CA SER A 147 6.55 12.67 -16.72
C SER A 147 7.97 13.00 -16.22
N HIS A 148 8.08 13.94 -15.27
CA HIS A 148 9.35 14.35 -14.68
C HIS A 148 9.73 13.55 -13.43
N MET A 149 8.93 12.56 -13.04
CA MET A 149 9.21 11.67 -11.91
C MET A 149 9.47 10.25 -12.39
N GLN A 150 10.44 9.59 -11.75
CA GLN A 150 10.79 8.21 -12.06
C GLN A 150 11.17 7.44 -10.81
N ILE A 151 10.69 6.21 -10.72
CA ILE A 151 11.14 5.21 -9.75
C ILE A 151 11.93 4.12 -10.47
N GLU A 152 12.72 3.35 -9.73
CA GLU A 152 13.32 2.14 -10.30
C GLU A 152 12.23 1.24 -10.88
N SER A 153 12.34 0.94 -12.17
CA SER A 153 11.45 -0.01 -12.83
C SER A 153 12.02 -1.42 -12.74
N ASN A 154 11.22 -2.35 -12.27
CA ASN A 154 11.52 -3.78 -12.35
C ASN A 154 10.66 -4.39 -13.47
N TRP A 155 11.21 -5.30 -14.25
CA TRP A 155 10.53 -5.93 -15.39
C TRP A 155 9.15 -6.52 -15.07
N TYR A 156 8.95 -7.04 -13.84
CA TYR A 156 7.66 -7.59 -13.41
C TYR A 156 6.60 -6.52 -13.08
N LEU A 157 6.98 -5.25 -13.12
CA LEU A 157 6.08 -4.11 -12.92
C LEU A 157 5.69 -3.42 -14.23
N GLU A 158 6.09 -3.95 -15.39
CA GLU A 158 5.86 -3.34 -16.71
C GLU A 158 4.38 -3.04 -17.00
N ASN A 159 3.46 -3.86 -16.44
CA ASN A 159 2.02 -3.64 -16.58
C ASN A 159 1.40 -2.84 -15.43
N CYS A 160 2.19 -2.37 -14.47
CA CYS A 160 1.71 -1.60 -13.35
C CYS A 160 1.78 -0.10 -13.63
N VAL A 161 0.87 0.63 -13.02
CA VAL A 161 0.81 2.10 -13.11
C VAL A 161 1.48 2.68 -11.87
N PRO A 162 2.61 3.40 -12.00
CA PRO A 162 3.22 4.08 -10.86
C PRO A 162 2.33 5.23 -10.39
N MET A 163 2.09 5.28 -9.09
CA MET A 163 1.23 6.29 -8.47
C MET A 163 1.91 6.88 -7.23
N ILE A 164 1.59 8.13 -6.93
CA ILE A 164 2.16 8.94 -5.86
C ILE A 164 1.07 9.62 -5.04
N PHE A 165 1.30 9.72 -3.75
CA PHE A 165 0.52 10.52 -2.80
C PHE A 165 1.49 11.46 -2.07
N GLN A 166 1.22 12.76 -2.06
CA GLN A 166 2.01 13.76 -1.32
C GLN A 166 1.57 13.80 0.15
N LEU A 167 2.55 13.75 1.07
CA LEU A 167 2.30 13.74 2.52
C LEU A 167 2.02 15.13 3.07
#